data_654bd0f331506a2bf9f927c1f4247e82
#
_entry.id   654bd0f331506a2bf9f927c1f4247e82
#
_cell.length_a   1.000
_cell.length_b   1.000
_cell.length_c   1.000
_cell.angle_alpha   90.00
_cell.angle_beta   90.00
_cell.angle_gamma   90.00
#
_symmetry.space_group_name_H-M   'P 1'
#
loop_
_entity.id
_entity.type
_entity.pdbx_description
1 polymer ?
#
loop_
_entity_poly.entity_id
_entity_poly.type
_entity_poly.pdbx_seq_one_letter_code
_entity_poly.pdbx_strand_id
1 'polypeptide(L)'
;MPLRAASNAIVLSALTAACLLAPAQWVGAGEMPQGFVYLRDVDPTIQQDMRYAGAANFVGHVVPGYDAAECVLVTQAANGLKAVQAELKEKQLSLKVYDCYRPARAVAAFVDWAKEPDDPRAKAIYYPQLTKPALFPGYIATRSGHSRGATMDLTLVPLTVDAPAESPHQTDAPCTAPEGQRAPDNGLDMGTSFDCFDTKANTAASGLSADERQNRAALVDVMSRHGFTNYDKEWWHFMLEGEPYPDTIFDFPISPRE
;
A
#
# COMPACT_ATOMS: atom_id res chain seq x y z
N MET A 1 -0.77 43.60 72.84
CA MET A 1 -0.63 42.23 72.35
C MET A 1 -1.06 42.20 70.89
N PRO A 2 -0.14 41.98 69.92
CA PRO A 2 -0.54 41.87 68.52
C PRO A 2 -0.71 40.40 68.12
N LEU A 3 -1.81 40.14 67.41
CA LEU A 3 -2.14 38.85 66.76
C LEU A 3 -1.19 38.65 65.56
N ARG A 4 -0.57 37.47 65.52
CA ARG A 4 0.20 36.99 64.36
C ARG A 4 -0.78 36.31 63.41
N ALA A 5 -0.80 36.83 62.18
CA ALA A 5 -1.44 36.12 61.05
C ALA A 5 -0.51 35.07 60.49
N ALA A 6 -0.98 33.80 60.38
CA ALA A 6 -0.27 32.73 59.75
C ALA A 6 -0.65 32.68 58.24
N SER A 7 0.32 32.87 57.38
CA SER A 7 0.15 32.71 55.92
C SER A 7 0.38 31.24 55.54
N ASN A 8 -0.65 30.57 55.07
CA ASN A 8 -0.55 29.23 54.43
C ASN A 8 -0.17 29.41 52.95
N ALA A 9 1.07 29.01 52.62
CA ALA A 9 1.52 28.93 51.24
C ALA A 9 1.06 27.56 50.64
N ILE A 10 0.17 27.59 49.68
CA ILE A 10 -0.21 26.42 48.87
C ILE A 10 0.84 26.23 47.78
N VAL A 11 1.62 25.17 47.91
CA VAL A 11 2.57 24.75 46.84
C VAL A 11 1.81 23.93 45.82
N LEU A 12 1.53 24.52 44.64
CA LEU A 12 0.98 23.81 43.49
C LEU A 12 2.12 23.05 42.79
N SER A 13 2.20 21.74 42.96
CA SER A 13 3.10 20.88 42.19
C SER A 13 2.50 20.63 40.80
N ALA A 14 3.04 21.26 39.76
CA ALA A 14 2.71 20.96 38.38
C ALA A 14 3.41 19.65 37.97
N LEU A 15 2.64 18.57 37.82
CA LEU A 15 3.11 17.35 37.15
C LEU A 15 3.14 17.60 35.64
N THR A 16 4.30 17.83 35.09
CA THR A 16 4.53 17.77 33.64
C THR A 16 4.64 16.32 33.21
N ALA A 17 3.59 15.78 32.58
CA ALA A 17 3.64 14.50 31.90
C ALA A 17 4.47 14.66 30.62
N ALA A 18 5.72 14.21 30.66
CA ALA A 18 6.56 14.07 29.47
C ALA A 18 6.06 12.86 28.68
N CYS A 19 5.36 13.10 27.58
CA CYS A 19 5.11 12.08 26.56
C CYS A 19 6.46 11.69 25.94
N LEU A 20 7.03 10.58 26.39
CA LEU A 20 8.19 9.96 25.74
C LEU A 20 7.70 9.31 24.43
N LEU A 21 7.93 9.99 23.31
CA LEU A 21 7.82 9.39 21.98
C LEU A 21 8.92 8.31 21.90
N ALA A 22 8.51 7.05 21.98
CA ALA A 22 9.44 5.95 21.75
C ALA A 22 9.98 6.03 20.30
N PRO A 23 11.29 5.91 20.09
CA PRO A 23 11.85 5.89 18.74
C PRO A 23 11.32 4.66 17.99
N ALA A 24 10.95 4.84 16.71
CA ALA A 24 10.55 3.71 15.85
C ALA A 24 11.69 2.69 15.80
N GLN A 25 11.37 1.44 16.11
CA GLN A 25 12.35 0.36 16.10
C GLN A 25 12.57 -0.12 14.66
N TRP A 26 13.83 -0.26 14.27
CA TRP A 26 14.24 -0.88 13.01
C TRP A 26 14.59 -2.35 13.31
N VAL A 27 13.91 -3.28 12.65
CA VAL A 27 14.29 -4.70 12.64
C VAL A 27 15.05 -4.93 11.34
N GLY A 28 16.35 -5.22 11.46
CA GLY A 28 17.30 -5.26 10.34
C GLY A 28 17.09 -6.45 9.40
N ALA A 29 17.92 -6.47 8.33
CA ALA A 29 17.94 -7.50 7.29
C ALA A 29 18.20 -8.91 7.88
N GLY A 30 17.17 -9.75 7.89
CA GLY A 30 17.20 -11.10 8.44
C GLY A 30 16.11 -11.97 7.83
N GLU A 31 15.89 -13.14 8.40
CA GLU A 31 14.76 -14.02 8.07
C GLU A 31 13.42 -13.31 8.34
N MET A 32 12.35 -13.77 7.69
CA MET A 32 11.00 -13.27 7.90
C MET A 32 10.61 -13.38 9.38
N PRO A 33 10.23 -12.28 10.06
CA PRO A 33 9.92 -12.29 11.48
C PRO A 33 8.68 -13.14 11.79
N GLN A 34 8.61 -13.66 13.01
CA GLN A 34 7.40 -14.31 13.51
C GLN A 34 6.20 -13.36 13.42
N GLY A 35 5.05 -13.88 13.00
CA GLY A 35 3.82 -13.10 12.81
C GLY A 35 3.60 -12.65 11.37
N PHE A 36 4.58 -12.84 10.48
CA PHE A 36 4.42 -12.68 9.04
C PHE A 36 4.18 -14.03 8.36
N VAL A 37 3.45 -14.00 7.24
CA VAL A 37 3.11 -15.17 6.43
C VAL A 37 3.11 -14.81 4.95
N TYR A 38 3.36 -15.79 4.11
CA TYR A 38 3.07 -15.67 2.67
C TYR A 38 1.56 -15.77 2.46
N LEU A 39 0.98 -14.82 1.72
CA LEU A 39 -0.46 -14.81 1.42
C LEU A 39 -0.89 -16.09 0.70
N ARG A 40 -0.03 -16.65 -0.14
CA ARG A 40 -0.29 -17.89 -0.88
C ARG A 40 -0.46 -19.12 0.03
N ASP A 41 0.12 -19.13 1.23
CA ASP A 41 -0.08 -20.19 2.22
C ASP A 41 -1.41 -20.04 2.98
N VAL A 42 -1.97 -18.83 3.02
CA VAL A 42 -3.24 -18.51 3.68
C VAL A 42 -4.43 -18.70 2.73
N ASP A 43 -4.33 -18.17 1.51
CA ASP A 43 -5.31 -18.37 0.43
C ASP A 43 -4.62 -18.30 -0.95
N PRO A 44 -4.29 -19.46 -1.56
CA PRO A 44 -3.63 -19.51 -2.86
C PRO A 44 -4.51 -19.04 -4.04
N THR A 45 -5.79 -18.77 -3.81
CA THR A 45 -6.73 -18.32 -4.85
C THR A 45 -6.70 -16.82 -5.07
N ILE A 46 -6.05 -16.05 -4.18
CA ILE A 46 -5.81 -14.62 -4.38
C ILE A 46 -4.69 -14.47 -5.40
N GLN A 47 -4.97 -13.79 -6.51
CA GLN A 47 -3.97 -13.56 -7.56
C GLN A 47 -2.87 -12.62 -7.05
N GLN A 48 -1.63 -12.84 -7.48
CA GLN A 48 -0.47 -12.01 -7.13
C GLN A 48 0.22 -11.54 -8.40
N ASP A 49 0.33 -10.23 -8.58
CA ASP A 49 1.06 -9.54 -9.64
C ASP A 49 2.01 -8.53 -8.97
N MET A 50 3.06 -9.07 -8.33
CA MET A 50 3.98 -8.31 -7.45
C MET A 50 4.87 -7.40 -8.29
N ARG A 51 4.39 -6.18 -8.57
CA ARG A 51 4.96 -5.24 -9.54
C ARG A 51 6.41 -4.88 -9.26
N TYR A 52 6.82 -4.80 -7.99
CA TYR A 52 8.16 -4.39 -7.62
C TYR A 52 9.19 -5.53 -7.67
N ALA A 53 8.74 -6.76 -7.79
CA ALA A 53 9.60 -7.92 -8.09
C ALA A 53 9.97 -8.06 -9.58
N GLY A 54 9.46 -7.17 -10.44
CA GLY A 54 9.75 -7.11 -11.87
C GLY A 54 10.14 -5.69 -12.31
N ALA A 55 10.22 -5.48 -13.62
CA ALA A 55 10.53 -4.17 -14.22
C ALA A 55 9.28 -3.36 -14.62
N ALA A 56 8.07 -3.96 -14.51
CA ALA A 56 6.81 -3.31 -14.90
C ALA A 56 6.27 -2.39 -13.78
N ASN A 57 7.10 -1.45 -13.30
CA ASN A 57 6.79 -0.45 -12.28
C ASN A 57 7.39 0.91 -12.64
N PHE A 58 7.11 1.94 -11.85
CA PHE A 58 7.56 3.31 -12.13
C PHE A 58 9.07 3.51 -11.99
N VAL A 59 9.77 2.63 -11.28
CA VAL A 59 11.24 2.65 -11.15
C VAL A 59 11.92 2.03 -12.36
N GLY A 60 11.24 1.10 -13.07
CA GLY A 60 11.71 0.47 -14.30
C GLY A 60 12.64 -0.72 -14.11
N HIS A 61 12.81 -1.22 -12.88
CA HIS A 61 13.63 -2.40 -12.56
C HIS A 61 13.11 -3.07 -11.28
N VAL A 62 13.66 -4.26 -10.96
CA VAL A 62 13.40 -4.93 -9.69
C VAL A 62 13.84 -4.04 -8.53
N VAL A 63 12.94 -3.83 -7.58
CA VAL A 63 13.19 -2.95 -6.42
C VAL A 63 13.97 -3.72 -5.34
N PRO A 64 14.98 -3.12 -4.69
CA PRO A 64 15.77 -3.78 -3.66
C PRO A 64 14.93 -4.40 -2.54
N GLY A 65 15.16 -5.67 -2.25
CA GLY A 65 14.44 -6.43 -1.22
C GLY A 65 13.23 -7.22 -1.74
N TYR A 66 12.90 -7.13 -3.03
CA TYR A 66 11.94 -8.01 -3.70
C TYR A 66 12.70 -9.13 -4.42
N ASP A 67 13.20 -10.10 -3.64
CA ASP A 67 13.96 -11.23 -4.17
C ASP A 67 13.05 -12.34 -4.73
N ALA A 68 11.73 -12.23 -4.47
CA ALA A 68 10.68 -13.08 -5.01
C ALA A 68 9.38 -12.29 -5.27
N ALA A 69 8.58 -12.76 -6.21
CA ALA A 69 7.25 -12.23 -6.53
C ALA A 69 6.19 -12.83 -5.59
N GLU A 70 6.35 -12.60 -4.28
CA GLU A 70 5.47 -13.11 -3.24
C GLU A 70 4.88 -11.98 -2.39
N CYS A 71 3.58 -12.07 -2.08
CA CYS A 71 2.94 -11.22 -1.10
C CYS A 71 3.19 -11.76 0.30
N VAL A 72 3.87 -10.97 1.12
CA VAL A 72 4.09 -11.24 2.55
C VAL A 72 3.29 -10.22 3.35
N LEU A 73 2.57 -10.67 4.38
CA LEU A 73 1.76 -9.83 5.25
C LEU A 73 1.86 -10.30 6.70
N VAL A 74 1.49 -9.44 7.65
CA VAL A 74 1.18 -9.92 9.01
C VAL A 74 0.00 -10.86 8.96
N THR A 75 0.01 -11.89 9.81
CA THR A 75 -1.00 -12.96 9.81
C THR A 75 -2.44 -12.44 9.89
N GLN A 76 -2.67 -11.36 10.65
CA GLN A 76 -4.00 -10.74 10.78
C GLN A 76 -4.49 -10.15 9.45
N ALA A 77 -3.61 -9.45 8.72
CA ALA A 77 -3.96 -8.87 7.41
C ALA A 77 -4.23 -9.96 6.37
N ALA A 78 -3.39 -11.00 6.32
CA ALA A 78 -3.59 -12.13 5.41
C ALA A 78 -4.91 -12.87 5.69
N ASN A 79 -5.28 -13.09 6.95
CA ASN A 79 -6.56 -13.68 7.33
C ASN A 79 -7.75 -12.76 6.98
N GLY A 80 -7.60 -11.45 7.12
CA GLY A 80 -8.58 -10.47 6.67
C GLY A 80 -8.82 -10.57 5.16
N LEU A 81 -7.75 -10.62 4.35
CA LEU A 81 -7.87 -10.79 2.89
C LEU A 81 -8.51 -12.13 2.50
N LYS A 82 -8.23 -13.22 3.24
CA LYS A 82 -8.95 -14.50 3.05
C LYS A 82 -10.45 -14.36 3.27
N ALA A 83 -10.88 -13.59 4.26
CA ALA A 83 -12.30 -13.34 4.51
C ALA A 83 -12.93 -12.48 3.41
N VAL A 84 -12.23 -11.43 2.93
CA VAL A 84 -12.63 -10.64 1.75
C VAL A 84 -12.78 -11.54 0.52
N GLN A 85 -11.81 -12.42 0.26
CA GLN A 85 -11.81 -13.35 -0.86
C GLN A 85 -13.01 -14.29 -0.83
N ALA A 86 -13.37 -14.81 0.35
CA ALA A 86 -14.53 -15.67 0.52
C ALA A 86 -15.84 -14.96 0.14
N GLU A 87 -16.02 -13.70 0.57
CA GLU A 87 -17.21 -12.89 0.19
C GLU A 87 -17.23 -12.56 -1.31
N LEU A 88 -16.08 -12.26 -1.90
CA LEU A 88 -15.99 -11.92 -3.33
C LEU A 88 -16.33 -13.11 -4.22
N LYS A 89 -15.94 -14.33 -3.85
CA LYS A 89 -16.26 -15.55 -4.60
C LYS A 89 -17.78 -15.75 -4.77
N GLU A 90 -18.59 -15.37 -3.79
CA GLU A 90 -20.04 -15.41 -3.88
C GLU A 90 -20.60 -14.47 -4.96
N LYS A 91 -19.83 -13.43 -5.29
CA LYS A 91 -20.14 -12.41 -6.31
C LYS A 91 -19.43 -12.65 -7.65
N GLN A 92 -18.81 -13.82 -7.84
CA GLN A 92 -18.01 -14.16 -9.03
C GLN A 92 -16.81 -13.22 -9.23
N LEU A 93 -16.26 -12.71 -8.13
CA LEU A 93 -15.07 -11.85 -8.09
C LEU A 93 -13.97 -12.51 -7.26
N SER A 94 -12.75 -12.00 -7.43
CA SER A 94 -11.57 -12.39 -6.71
C SER A 94 -10.69 -11.17 -6.44
N LEU A 95 -9.76 -11.27 -5.48
CA LEU A 95 -8.70 -10.29 -5.28
C LEU A 95 -7.51 -10.58 -6.18
N LYS A 96 -6.82 -9.50 -6.58
CA LYS A 96 -5.44 -9.52 -7.08
C LYS A 96 -4.64 -8.47 -6.33
N VAL A 97 -3.48 -8.86 -5.76
CA VAL A 97 -2.55 -7.95 -5.07
C VAL A 97 -1.42 -7.53 -6.00
N TYR A 98 -1.00 -6.26 -5.88
CA TYR A 98 0.12 -5.67 -6.61
C TYR A 98 1.33 -5.45 -5.71
N ASP A 99 1.09 -5.10 -4.42
CA ASP A 99 2.10 -4.96 -3.39
C ASP A 99 1.53 -5.28 -2.02
N CYS A 100 2.40 -5.76 -1.13
CA CYS A 100 2.06 -6.15 0.23
C CYS A 100 3.10 -5.54 1.21
N TYR A 101 3.75 -6.34 2.04
CA TYR A 101 4.90 -5.85 2.80
C TYR A 101 5.97 -5.33 1.82
N ARG A 102 6.48 -4.14 2.09
CA ARG A 102 7.54 -3.47 1.34
C ARG A 102 8.73 -3.23 2.26
N PRO A 103 9.89 -3.87 2.04
CA PRO A 103 11.08 -3.63 2.85
C PRO A 103 11.44 -2.15 2.92
N ALA A 104 11.98 -1.68 4.04
CA ALA A 104 12.36 -0.27 4.19
C ALA A 104 13.42 0.17 3.16
N ARG A 105 14.30 -0.75 2.73
CA ARG A 105 15.27 -0.50 1.63
C ARG A 105 14.60 -0.22 0.28
N ALA A 106 13.43 -0.81 0.02
CA ALA A 106 12.64 -0.50 -1.15
C ALA A 106 12.07 0.93 -1.11
N VAL A 107 11.59 1.35 0.05
CA VAL A 107 11.14 2.74 0.27
C VAL A 107 12.31 3.72 0.07
N ALA A 108 13.51 3.40 0.58
CA ALA A 108 14.70 4.20 0.36
C ALA A 108 15.06 4.29 -1.15
N ALA A 109 14.95 3.19 -1.89
CA ALA A 109 15.16 3.18 -3.34
C ALA A 109 14.17 4.08 -4.09
N PHE A 110 12.90 4.15 -3.68
CA PHE A 110 11.91 5.09 -4.25
C PHE A 110 12.29 6.55 -3.98
N VAL A 111 12.77 6.84 -2.77
CA VAL A 111 13.27 8.19 -2.42
C VAL A 111 14.50 8.57 -3.25
N ASP A 112 15.40 7.63 -3.51
CA ASP A 112 16.60 7.87 -4.32
C ASP A 112 16.24 8.02 -5.80
N TRP A 113 15.38 7.16 -6.35
CA TRP A 113 14.81 7.32 -7.69
C TRP A 113 14.18 8.70 -7.90
N ALA A 114 13.49 9.24 -6.91
CA ALA A 114 12.86 10.54 -7.01
C ALA A 114 13.85 11.71 -7.11
N LYS A 115 15.11 11.51 -6.73
CA LYS A 115 16.20 12.50 -6.87
C LYS A 115 16.87 12.47 -8.26
N GLU A 116 16.67 11.40 -9.00
CA GLU A 116 17.20 11.25 -10.35
C GLU A 116 16.44 12.11 -11.35
N PRO A 117 17.03 12.45 -12.50
CA PRO A 117 16.32 13.10 -13.61
C PRO A 117 15.06 12.30 -14.01
N ASP A 118 14.04 13.00 -14.53
CA ASP A 118 12.86 12.34 -15.11
C ASP A 118 13.27 11.38 -16.24
N ASP A 119 12.84 10.14 -16.18
CA ASP A 119 12.73 9.28 -17.36
C ASP A 119 11.48 9.71 -18.13
N PRO A 120 11.60 10.17 -19.39
CA PRO A 120 10.46 10.66 -20.16
C PRO A 120 9.35 9.61 -20.34
N ARG A 121 9.73 8.32 -20.48
CA ARG A 121 8.77 7.22 -20.63
C ARG A 121 8.04 6.93 -19.32
N ALA A 122 8.77 6.74 -18.22
CA ALA A 122 8.18 6.53 -16.90
C ALA A 122 7.27 7.71 -16.52
N LYS A 123 7.70 8.95 -16.80
CA LYS A 123 6.88 10.14 -16.58
C LYS A 123 5.59 10.10 -17.38
N ALA A 124 5.66 9.83 -18.67
CA ALA A 124 4.48 9.78 -19.53
C ALA A 124 3.47 8.73 -19.07
N ILE A 125 3.94 7.59 -18.55
CA ILE A 125 3.10 6.49 -18.11
C ILE A 125 2.54 6.74 -16.69
N TYR A 126 3.39 7.01 -15.70
CA TYR A 126 3.02 6.92 -14.27
C TYR A 126 2.67 8.26 -13.62
N TYR A 127 3.28 9.40 -14.06
CA TYR A 127 3.07 10.73 -13.45
C TYR A 127 3.04 11.85 -14.50
N PRO A 128 2.13 11.73 -15.51
CA PRO A 128 2.16 12.60 -16.68
C PRO A 128 1.96 14.10 -16.36
N GLN A 129 1.25 14.41 -15.28
CA GLN A 129 0.93 15.78 -14.86
C GLN A 129 1.81 16.31 -13.71
N LEU A 130 2.64 15.46 -13.10
CA LEU A 130 3.42 15.82 -11.92
C LEU A 130 4.93 15.85 -12.21
N THR A 131 5.68 16.41 -11.29
CA THR A 131 7.14 16.28 -11.20
C THR A 131 7.50 15.37 -10.04
N LYS A 132 8.67 14.72 -10.06
CA LYS A 132 9.10 13.83 -8.97
C LYS A 132 9.02 14.49 -7.58
N PRO A 133 9.42 15.77 -7.36
CA PRO A 133 9.23 16.43 -6.08
C PRO A 133 7.75 16.55 -5.65
N ALA A 134 6.82 16.69 -6.59
CA ALA A 134 5.39 16.80 -6.29
C ALA A 134 4.74 15.46 -5.90
N LEU A 135 5.45 14.35 -6.07
CA LEU A 135 4.97 13.03 -5.61
C LEU A 135 5.00 12.91 -4.07
N PHE A 136 5.79 13.76 -3.39
CA PHE A 136 5.90 13.73 -1.93
C PHE A 136 4.99 14.77 -1.25
N PRO A 137 4.43 14.43 -0.08
CA PRO A 137 4.36 13.09 0.53
C PRO A 137 3.12 12.30 0.06
N GLY A 138 2.44 12.75 -0.98
CA GLY A 138 1.10 12.29 -1.33
C GLY A 138 1.05 10.88 -1.95
N TYR A 139 2.03 10.55 -2.81
CA TYR A 139 2.13 9.26 -3.49
C TYR A 139 3.35 8.47 -3.05
N ILE A 140 4.47 9.14 -2.79
CA ILE A 140 5.68 8.51 -2.26
C ILE A 140 5.96 9.08 -0.87
N ALA A 141 6.03 8.21 0.12
CA ALA A 141 6.36 8.58 1.49
C ALA A 141 7.81 8.17 1.83
N THR A 142 8.48 8.94 2.68
CA THR A 142 9.81 8.57 3.21
C THR A 142 9.72 7.46 4.28
N ARG A 143 8.51 7.20 4.78
CA ARG A 143 8.15 6.08 5.66
C ARG A 143 6.83 5.52 5.18
N SER A 144 6.80 4.27 4.77
CA SER A 144 5.62 3.63 4.20
C SER A 144 4.89 2.75 5.22
N GLY A 145 3.56 2.76 5.15
CA GLY A 145 2.70 1.81 5.86
C GLY A 145 2.99 0.36 5.49
N HIS A 146 3.33 0.11 4.23
CA HIS A 146 3.70 -1.22 3.74
C HIS A 146 4.87 -1.85 4.51
N SER A 147 5.82 -1.05 4.99
CA SER A 147 6.96 -1.57 5.76
C SER A 147 6.58 -2.08 7.16
N ARG A 148 5.32 -1.98 7.55
CA ARG A 148 4.76 -2.58 8.77
C ARG A 148 4.05 -3.92 8.53
N GLY A 149 3.85 -4.30 7.25
CA GLY A 149 3.28 -5.58 6.83
C GLY A 149 1.76 -5.70 6.93
N ALA A 150 1.05 -4.60 7.20
CA ALA A 150 -0.41 -4.56 7.32
C ALA A 150 -1.08 -3.68 6.25
N THR A 151 -0.31 -3.21 5.28
CA THR A 151 -0.76 -2.40 4.15
C THR A 151 -0.58 -3.19 2.86
N MET A 152 -1.53 -3.07 1.94
CA MET A 152 -1.51 -3.76 0.65
C MET A 152 -2.13 -2.90 -0.44
N ASP A 153 -1.64 -3.10 -1.67
CA ASP A 153 -2.19 -2.54 -2.89
C ASP A 153 -2.87 -3.67 -3.69
N LEU A 154 -4.14 -3.47 -4.07
CA LEU A 154 -4.92 -4.55 -4.66
C LEU A 154 -6.08 -4.05 -5.53
N THR A 155 -6.69 -4.98 -6.28
CA THR A 155 -7.85 -4.75 -7.12
C THR A 155 -8.82 -5.93 -7.09
N LEU A 156 -9.96 -5.75 -7.78
CA LEU A 156 -10.93 -6.81 -8.08
C LEU A 156 -10.67 -7.37 -9.49
N VAL A 157 -10.76 -8.70 -9.61
CA VAL A 157 -10.73 -9.41 -10.89
C VAL A 157 -11.95 -10.33 -11.01
N PRO A 158 -12.46 -10.63 -12.20
CA PRO A 158 -13.47 -11.68 -12.38
C PRO A 158 -12.91 -13.04 -11.91
N LEU A 159 -13.72 -13.82 -11.20
CA LEU A 159 -13.29 -15.11 -10.62
C LEU A 159 -12.82 -16.13 -11.69
N THR A 160 -13.32 -16.02 -12.91
CA THR A 160 -13.02 -16.93 -14.02
C THR A 160 -11.81 -16.53 -14.85
N VAL A 161 -11.15 -15.45 -14.51
CA VAL A 161 -9.96 -14.95 -15.22
C VAL A 161 -8.72 -15.40 -14.49
N ASP A 162 -7.87 -16.17 -15.15
CA ASP A 162 -6.58 -16.58 -14.60
C ASP A 162 -5.63 -15.39 -14.43
N ALA A 163 -4.73 -15.49 -13.45
CA ALA A 163 -3.64 -14.55 -13.34
C ALA A 163 -2.80 -14.54 -14.63
N PRO A 164 -2.38 -13.37 -15.14
CA PRO A 164 -1.49 -13.32 -16.26
C PRO A 164 -0.18 -14.06 -15.91
N ALA A 165 0.36 -14.82 -16.88
CA ALA A 165 1.59 -15.59 -16.67
C ALA A 165 2.81 -14.69 -16.38
N GLU A 166 2.76 -13.45 -16.83
CA GLU A 166 3.76 -12.40 -16.59
C GLU A 166 3.04 -11.09 -16.31
N SER A 167 3.70 -10.19 -15.57
CA SER A 167 3.22 -8.82 -15.39
C SER A 167 2.95 -8.20 -16.77
N PRO A 168 1.84 -7.49 -16.94
CA PRO A 168 1.43 -6.97 -18.24
C PRO A 168 2.53 -6.12 -18.86
N HIS A 169 2.72 -6.27 -20.17
CA HIS A 169 3.65 -5.41 -20.91
C HIS A 169 3.26 -3.95 -20.74
N GLN A 170 4.23 -3.10 -20.39
CA GLN A 170 4.02 -1.66 -20.34
C GLN A 170 3.66 -1.17 -21.74
N THR A 171 2.57 -0.42 -21.85
CA THR A 171 2.30 0.41 -23.02
C THR A 171 2.91 1.78 -22.82
N ASP A 172 3.06 2.57 -23.89
CA ASP A 172 3.48 3.97 -23.76
C ASP A 172 2.31 4.91 -23.42
N ALA A 173 1.12 4.35 -23.22
CA ALA A 173 -0.07 5.13 -22.86
C ALA A 173 -0.03 5.56 -21.38
N PRO A 174 -0.50 6.78 -21.08
CA PRO A 174 -0.62 7.25 -19.70
C PRO A 174 -1.50 6.34 -18.85
N CYS A 175 -1.19 6.20 -17.58
CA CYS A 175 -2.00 5.45 -16.62
C CYS A 175 -3.45 5.95 -16.49
N THR A 176 -3.71 7.19 -16.93
CA THR A 176 -5.04 7.81 -16.95
C THR A 176 -5.80 7.61 -18.26
N ALA A 177 -5.20 6.97 -19.27
CA ALA A 177 -5.85 6.70 -20.55
C ALA A 177 -7.08 5.77 -20.36
N PRO A 178 -8.00 5.75 -21.32
CA PRO A 178 -9.12 4.77 -21.30
C PRO A 178 -8.63 3.33 -21.18
N GLU A 179 -9.46 2.47 -20.63
CA GLU A 179 -9.23 1.03 -20.59
C GLU A 179 -8.70 0.50 -21.92
N GLY A 180 -8.43 -0.33 -22.43
CA GLY A 180 -7.99 -0.79 -23.77
C GLY A 180 -6.80 -0.03 -24.41
N GLN A 181 -6.42 1.12 -23.90
CA GLN A 181 -5.23 1.86 -24.29
C GLN A 181 -4.11 1.77 -23.24
N ARG A 182 -4.46 1.60 -21.96
CA ARG A 182 -3.50 1.39 -20.86
C ARG A 182 -2.84 0.01 -20.96
N ALA A 183 -1.78 -0.19 -20.18
CA ALA A 183 -1.19 -1.52 -20.02
C ALA A 183 -2.29 -2.54 -19.64
N PRO A 184 -2.35 -3.70 -20.33
CA PRO A 184 -3.36 -4.71 -20.05
C PRO A 184 -3.32 -5.11 -18.57
N ASP A 185 -4.51 -5.18 -17.98
CA ASP A 185 -4.71 -5.66 -16.62
C ASP A 185 -5.98 -6.51 -16.63
N ASN A 186 -6.01 -7.65 -15.97
CA ASN A 186 -7.21 -8.49 -15.89
C ASN A 186 -8.18 -8.04 -14.80
N GLY A 187 -7.92 -6.89 -14.15
CA GLY A 187 -8.79 -6.29 -13.16
C GLY A 187 -10.02 -5.63 -13.73
N LEU A 188 -11.00 -5.34 -12.87
CA LEU A 188 -12.10 -4.45 -13.23
C LEU A 188 -11.55 -3.05 -13.50
N ASP A 189 -12.18 -2.34 -14.46
CA ASP A 189 -11.75 -0.98 -14.78
C ASP A 189 -11.95 -0.04 -13.58
N MET A 190 -10.87 0.43 -13.01
CA MET A 190 -10.83 1.41 -11.92
C MET A 190 -10.59 2.84 -12.41
N GLY A 191 -10.55 3.07 -13.76
CA GLY A 191 -10.33 4.38 -14.38
C GLY A 191 -8.88 4.78 -14.53
N THR A 192 -7.95 4.17 -13.78
CA THR A 192 -6.50 4.32 -13.92
C THR A 192 -5.81 2.97 -13.77
N SER A 193 -4.57 2.86 -14.24
CA SER A 193 -3.69 1.76 -13.85
C SER A 193 -3.31 1.86 -12.37
N PHE A 194 -2.78 0.78 -11.80
CA PHE A 194 -2.04 0.78 -10.54
C PHE A 194 -0.80 1.72 -10.64
N ASP A 195 -0.36 2.30 -9.54
CA ASP A 195 0.76 3.26 -9.47
C ASP A 195 0.58 4.52 -10.37
N CYS A 196 -0.67 4.93 -10.61
CA CYS A 196 -0.96 6.16 -11.34
C CYS A 196 -0.87 7.36 -10.40
N PHE A 197 0.22 8.11 -10.46
CA PHE A 197 0.40 9.31 -9.63
C PHE A 197 -0.32 10.50 -10.29
N ASP A 198 -1.64 10.48 -10.18
CA ASP A 198 -2.55 11.47 -10.73
C ASP A 198 -3.80 11.60 -9.85
N THR A 199 -4.40 12.78 -9.81
CA THR A 199 -5.63 12.99 -9.04
C THR A 199 -6.80 12.14 -9.53
N LYS A 200 -6.76 11.63 -10.78
CA LYS A 200 -7.73 10.65 -11.26
C LYS A 200 -7.64 9.31 -10.49
N ALA A 201 -6.50 9.01 -9.84
CA ALA A 201 -6.35 7.83 -8.98
C ALA A 201 -7.02 7.98 -7.61
N ASN A 202 -7.37 9.19 -7.18
CA ASN A 202 -8.09 9.41 -5.93
C ASN A 202 -9.39 8.59 -5.93
N THR A 203 -9.67 7.89 -4.84
CA THR A 203 -10.82 6.96 -4.75
C THR A 203 -12.14 7.59 -5.17
N ALA A 204 -12.38 8.85 -4.77
CA ALA A 204 -13.56 9.63 -5.13
C ALA A 204 -13.27 10.67 -6.22
N ALA A 205 -12.37 10.39 -7.17
CA ALA A 205 -12.02 11.33 -8.23
C ALA A 205 -13.24 11.77 -9.04
N SER A 206 -13.23 13.04 -9.48
CA SER A 206 -14.19 13.54 -10.47
C SER A 206 -13.85 13.01 -11.88
N GLY A 207 -14.85 12.94 -12.77
CA GLY A 207 -14.65 12.53 -14.15
C GLY A 207 -14.55 11.02 -14.40
N LEU A 208 -14.75 10.20 -13.37
CA LEU A 208 -14.89 8.74 -13.53
C LEU A 208 -16.22 8.39 -14.20
N SER A 209 -16.25 7.32 -14.99
CA SER A 209 -17.49 6.72 -15.52
C SER A 209 -18.35 6.15 -14.37
N ALA A 210 -19.58 5.74 -14.69
CA ALA A 210 -20.44 5.08 -13.70
C ALA A 210 -19.85 3.76 -13.24
N ASP A 211 -19.31 2.97 -14.16
CA ASP A 211 -18.73 1.65 -13.89
C ASP A 211 -17.43 1.77 -13.07
N GLU A 212 -16.51 2.70 -13.41
CA GLU A 212 -15.30 2.97 -12.65
C GLU A 212 -15.61 3.36 -11.19
N ARG A 213 -16.62 4.22 -10.98
CA ARG A 213 -17.08 4.56 -9.61
C ARG A 213 -17.67 3.37 -8.88
N GLN A 214 -18.47 2.56 -9.55
CA GLN A 214 -19.09 1.37 -8.97
C GLN A 214 -18.03 0.33 -8.58
N ASN A 215 -17.03 0.11 -9.43
CA ASN A 215 -15.94 -0.83 -9.17
C ASN A 215 -15.10 -0.39 -7.94
N ARG A 216 -14.74 0.90 -7.86
CA ARG A 216 -14.04 1.45 -6.68
C ARG A 216 -14.88 1.35 -5.42
N ALA A 217 -16.17 1.68 -5.49
CA ALA A 217 -17.07 1.57 -4.35
C ALA A 217 -17.19 0.11 -3.88
N ALA A 218 -17.32 -0.84 -4.80
CA ALA A 218 -17.38 -2.27 -4.45
C ALA A 218 -16.12 -2.76 -3.74
N LEU A 219 -14.93 -2.29 -4.18
CA LEU A 219 -13.66 -2.61 -3.54
C LEU A 219 -13.58 -2.00 -2.14
N VAL A 220 -13.86 -0.71 -1.99
CA VAL A 220 -13.83 -0.03 -0.69
C VAL A 220 -14.83 -0.66 0.27
N ASP A 221 -16.05 -0.96 -0.18
CA ASP A 221 -17.09 -1.53 0.66
C ASP A 221 -16.74 -2.91 1.19
N VAL A 222 -16.21 -3.80 0.35
CA VAL A 222 -15.82 -5.14 0.81
C VAL A 222 -14.62 -5.08 1.74
N MET A 223 -13.61 -4.28 1.44
CA MET A 223 -12.43 -4.12 2.29
C MET A 223 -12.80 -3.53 3.66
N SER A 224 -13.64 -2.49 3.69
CA SER A 224 -14.07 -1.86 4.94
C SER A 224 -14.87 -2.79 5.86
N ARG A 225 -15.72 -3.67 5.30
CA ARG A 225 -16.45 -4.68 6.09
C ARG A 225 -15.52 -5.67 6.80
N HIS A 226 -14.31 -5.85 6.29
CA HIS A 226 -13.31 -6.76 6.85
C HIS A 226 -12.17 -6.03 7.59
N GLY A 227 -12.40 -4.76 7.99
CA GLY A 227 -11.49 -4.00 8.85
C GLY A 227 -10.29 -3.38 8.14
N PHE A 228 -10.43 -3.06 6.86
CA PHE A 228 -9.40 -2.32 6.11
C PHE A 228 -9.88 -0.92 5.76
N THR A 229 -9.02 0.06 5.93
CA THR A 229 -9.26 1.46 5.54
C THR A 229 -8.53 1.79 4.25
N ASN A 230 -9.22 2.44 3.31
CA ASN A 230 -8.64 2.92 2.05
C ASN A 230 -7.89 4.24 2.26
N TYR A 231 -6.80 4.45 1.52
CA TYR A 231 -6.16 5.75 1.37
C TYR A 231 -6.83 6.54 0.25
N ASP A 232 -7.36 7.71 0.55
CA ASP A 232 -8.24 8.49 -0.34
C ASP A 232 -7.59 8.94 -1.67
N LYS A 233 -6.26 9.02 -1.74
CA LYS A 233 -5.53 9.40 -2.96
C LYS A 233 -5.22 8.24 -3.90
N GLU A 234 -5.39 7.00 -3.45
CA GLU A 234 -5.04 5.78 -4.18
C GLU A 234 -6.14 4.74 -4.03
N TRP A 235 -6.92 4.49 -5.09
CA TRP A 235 -8.05 3.57 -5.03
C TRP A 235 -7.65 2.13 -4.67
N TRP A 236 -6.40 1.75 -4.92
CA TRP A 236 -5.85 0.40 -4.68
C TRP A 236 -5.31 0.19 -3.26
N HIS A 237 -4.99 1.28 -2.52
CA HIS A 237 -4.21 1.24 -1.28
C HIS A 237 -5.09 1.08 -0.04
N PHE A 238 -4.85 0.01 0.72
CA PHE A 238 -5.60 -0.33 1.93
C PHE A 238 -4.66 -0.68 3.08
N MET A 239 -5.09 -0.39 4.29
CA MET A 239 -4.40 -0.67 5.54
C MET A 239 -5.34 -1.36 6.53
N LEU A 240 -4.86 -2.41 7.23
CA LEU A 240 -5.60 -3.06 8.30
C LEU A 240 -5.77 -2.12 9.49
N GLU A 241 -6.99 -1.95 9.98
CA GLU A 241 -7.27 -1.23 11.22
C GLU A 241 -6.75 -2.01 12.42
N GLY A 242 -6.12 -1.31 13.37
CA GLY A 242 -5.56 -1.94 14.55
C GLY A 242 -4.37 -2.87 14.23
N GLU A 243 -3.56 -2.51 13.23
CA GLU A 243 -2.36 -3.26 12.85
C GLU A 243 -1.45 -3.60 14.05
N PRO A 244 -0.79 -4.78 14.05
CA PRO A 244 -0.03 -5.25 15.23
C PRO A 244 1.28 -4.50 15.46
N TYR A 245 1.83 -3.83 14.45
CA TYR A 245 3.14 -3.18 14.50
C TYR A 245 3.10 -1.70 14.05
N PRO A 246 2.26 -0.83 14.67
CA PRO A 246 2.02 0.53 14.18
C PRO A 246 3.28 1.41 14.15
N ASP A 247 4.26 1.11 14.98
CA ASP A 247 5.50 1.90 15.15
C ASP A 247 6.76 1.20 14.61
N THR A 248 6.65 -0.05 14.12
CA THR A 248 7.80 -0.86 13.70
C THR A 248 7.95 -0.84 12.19
N ILE A 249 9.13 -0.47 11.71
CA ILE A 249 9.52 -0.52 10.30
C ILE A 249 10.44 -1.72 10.09
N PHE A 250 10.01 -2.65 9.25
CA PHE A 250 10.76 -3.85 8.93
C PHE A 250 11.60 -3.68 7.66
N ASP A 251 12.71 -4.43 7.57
CA ASP A 251 13.61 -4.43 6.40
C ASP A 251 14.18 -5.83 6.10
N PHE A 252 13.37 -6.88 6.26
CA PHE A 252 13.75 -8.22 5.78
C PHE A 252 13.41 -8.37 4.30
N PRO A 253 14.17 -9.18 3.51
CA PRO A 253 13.88 -9.40 2.11
C PRO A 253 12.63 -10.26 1.93
N ILE A 254 11.90 -10.04 0.82
CA ILE A 254 10.84 -10.94 0.36
C ILE A 254 11.53 -12.06 -0.41
N SER A 255 11.80 -13.19 0.26
CA SER A 255 12.49 -14.33 -0.30
C SER A 255 11.53 -15.32 -1.00
N PRO A 256 12.03 -16.21 -1.87
CA PRO A 256 11.23 -17.31 -2.38
C PRO A 256 10.68 -18.16 -1.22
N ARG A 257 9.48 -18.66 -1.40
CA ARG A 257 8.84 -19.61 -0.48
C ARG A 257 9.53 -20.98 -0.62
N GLU A 258 9.85 -21.62 0.50
CA GLU A 258 10.42 -22.97 0.53
C GLU A 258 9.42 -24.07 0.11
#